data_2cc38501c7cf08b93918d0ad86f5a1d7
#
_entry.id   2cc38501c7cf08b93918d0ad86f5a1d7
#
_cell.length_a   1.000
_cell.length_b   1.000
_cell.length_c   1.000
_cell.angle_alpha   90.00
_cell.angle_beta   90.00
_cell.angle_gamma   90.00
#
_symmetry.space_group_name_H-M   'P 1'
#
loop_
_entity.id
_entity.type
_entity.pdbx_description
1 polymer ?
#
loop_
_entity_poly.entity_id
_entity_poly.type
_entity_poly.pdbx_seq_one_letter_code
_entity_poly.pdbx_strand_id
1 'polypeptide(L)'
;MIVAPVELPYINQVWPRVSDYINEALMVGSEGEPLYNLHHVQAYVTSGEWLLLVAVDEQNEIHGAMTVSLQNYPLHRVAFITTVGGKFILTQDMYEQLAAILRFKGATMIQAYGRPSMVRLLKRRNLTARNTLVEAIL
;
A
#
# COMPACT_ATOMS: atom_id res chain seq x y z
N MET A 1 -16.27 -2.97 5.28
CA MET A 1 -14.86 -3.40 5.35
C MET A 1 -14.08 -2.53 6.30
N ILE A 2 -13.19 -3.14 7.03
CA ILE A 2 -12.30 -2.45 7.96
C ILE A 2 -10.88 -2.50 7.40
N VAL A 3 -10.19 -1.37 7.41
CA VAL A 3 -8.75 -1.29 7.13
C VAL A 3 -8.01 -1.39 8.45
N ALA A 4 -7.09 -2.33 8.57
CA ALA A 4 -6.37 -2.55 9.82
C ALA A 4 -4.87 -2.77 9.57
N PRO A 5 -3.99 -2.17 10.38
CA PRO A 5 -2.58 -2.50 10.34
C PRO A 5 -2.34 -3.87 10.96
N VAL A 6 -1.37 -4.61 10.42
CA VAL A 6 -0.91 -5.87 11.00
C VAL A 6 0.30 -5.57 11.89
N GLU A 7 0.19 -5.84 13.16
CA GLU A 7 1.27 -5.64 14.12
C GLU A 7 2.44 -6.60 13.85
N LEU A 8 3.67 -6.14 14.09
CA LEU A 8 4.89 -6.89 13.77
C LEU A 8 4.89 -8.34 14.25
N PRO A 9 4.47 -8.65 15.50
CA PRO A 9 4.48 -10.04 15.97
C PRO A 9 3.58 -10.98 15.18
N TYR A 10 2.60 -10.45 14.45
CA TYR A 10 1.59 -11.23 13.73
C TYR A 10 1.84 -11.33 12.23
N ILE A 11 2.85 -10.66 11.70
CA ILE A 11 3.08 -10.61 10.25
C ILE A 11 3.32 -12.00 9.67
N ASN A 12 4.15 -12.82 10.31
CA ASN A 12 4.43 -14.16 9.83
C ASN A 12 3.20 -15.06 9.82
N GLN A 13 2.29 -14.87 10.79
CA GLN A 13 1.01 -15.57 10.83
C GLN A 13 0.06 -15.16 9.71
N VAL A 14 0.04 -13.88 9.40
CA VAL A 14 -0.88 -13.30 8.40
C VAL A 14 -0.34 -13.47 6.98
N TRP A 15 0.98 -13.53 6.82
CA TRP A 15 1.64 -13.53 5.50
C TRP A 15 1.07 -14.54 4.50
N PRO A 16 0.83 -15.81 4.85
CA PRO A 16 0.24 -16.75 3.90
C PRO A 16 -1.14 -16.34 3.39
N ARG A 17 -1.86 -15.53 4.16
CA ARG A 17 -3.20 -15.04 3.79
C ARG A 17 -3.18 -13.81 2.88
N VAL A 18 -2.04 -13.12 2.79
CA VAL A 18 -1.91 -11.87 2.00
C VAL A 18 -0.94 -11.98 0.85
N SER A 19 -0.04 -12.96 0.86
CA SER A 19 1.05 -13.08 -0.12
C SER A 19 0.55 -13.15 -1.56
N ASP A 20 -0.56 -13.83 -1.82
CA ASP A 20 -1.11 -13.91 -3.17
C ASP A 20 -1.61 -12.56 -3.66
N TYR A 21 -2.24 -11.76 -2.80
CA TYR A 21 -2.67 -10.41 -3.16
C TYR A 21 -1.48 -9.52 -3.49
N ILE A 22 -0.43 -9.60 -2.70
CA ILE A 22 0.79 -8.81 -2.91
C ILE A 22 1.49 -9.24 -4.19
N ASN A 23 1.62 -10.55 -4.42
CA ASN A 23 2.26 -11.08 -5.62
C ASN A 23 1.50 -10.68 -6.89
N GLU A 24 0.18 -10.76 -6.85
CA GLU A 24 -0.67 -10.31 -7.95
C GLU A 24 -0.45 -8.82 -8.25
N ALA A 25 -0.38 -8.00 -7.22
CA ALA A 25 -0.10 -6.57 -7.36
C ALA A 25 1.25 -6.31 -8.02
N LEU A 26 2.28 -7.08 -7.64
CA LEU A 26 3.62 -6.95 -8.23
C LEU A 26 3.64 -7.35 -9.70
N MET A 27 2.87 -8.37 -10.08
CA MET A 27 2.82 -8.86 -11.46
C MET A 27 2.04 -7.91 -12.37
N VAL A 28 0.91 -7.38 -11.89
CA VAL A 28 0.01 -6.55 -12.68
C VAL A 28 0.43 -5.09 -12.67
N GLY A 29 1.07 -4.64 -11.60
CA GLY A 29 1.40 -3.23 -11.37
C GLY A 29 2.66 -2.73 -12.06
N SER A 30 3.51 -3.59 -12.57
CA SER A 30 4.82 -3.17 -13.10
C SER A 30 4.79 -3.04 -14.62
N GLU A 31 4.77 -1.82 -15.11
CA GLU A 31 5.01 -1.52 -16.55
C GLU A 31 6.50 -1.33 -16.86
N GLY A 32 7.38 -1.42 -15.88
CA GLY A 32 8.81 -1.26 -16.05
C GLY A 32 9.59 -2.43 -15.45
N GLU A 33 10.88 -2.24 -15.24
CA GLU A 33 11.71 -3.20 -14.55
C GLU A 33 11.22 -3.38 -13.13
N PRO A 34 11.05 -4.62 -12.66
CA PRO A 34 10.69 -4.84 -11.27
C PRO A 34 11.81 -4.36 -10.35
N LEU A 35 11.45 -3.61 -9.32
CA LEU A 35 12.40 -3.11 -8.31
C LEU A 35 12.57 -4.09 -7.16
N TYR A 36 11.56 -4.92 -6.90
CA TYR A 36 11.58 -5.91 -5.82
C TYR A 36 10.61 -7.05 -6.15
N ASN A 37 10.84 -8.20 -5.55
CA ASN A 37 9.95 -9.35 -5.67
C ASN A 37 9.20 -9.59 -4.34
N LEU A 38 8.41 -10.65 -4.28
CA LEU A 38 7.60 -11.00 -3.12
C LEU A 38 8.44 -11.24 -1.86
N HIS A 39 9.62 -11.85 -2.01
CA HIS A 39 10.50 -12.10 -0.86
C HIS A 39 11.07 -10.81 -0.27
N HIS A 40 11.37 -9.85 -1.14
CA HIS A 40 11.80 -8.52 -0.68
C HIS A 40 10.69 -7.82 0.10
N VAL A 41 9.46 -7.87 -0.41
CA VAL A 41 8.31 -7.28 0.29
C VAL A 41 8.11 -7.93 1.66
N GLN A 42 8.18 -9.25 1.72
CA GLN A 42 8.09 -9.97 3.00
C GLN A 42 9.16 -9.51 3.99
N ALA A 43 10.40 -9.37 3.52
CA ALA A 43 11.49 -8.90 4.36
C ALA A 43 11.24 -7.48 4.89
N TYR A 44 10.75 -6.59 4.04
CA TYR A 44 10.45 -5.20 4.46
C TYR A 44 9.35 -5.12 5.51
N VAL A 45 8.29 -5.91 5.36
CA VAL A 45 7.19 -5.86 6.34
C VAL A 45 7.56 -6.59 7.64
N THR A 46 8.32 -7.68 7.58
CA THR A 46 8.74 -8.40 8.78
C THR A 46 9.78 -7.64 9.58
N SER A 47 10.61 -6.82 8.94
CA SER A 47 11.58 -5.95 9.63
C SER A 47 10.96 -4.68 10.20
N GLY A 48 9.73 -4.37 9.81
CA GLY A 48 9.06 -3.13 10.21
C GLY A 48 9.41 -1.91 9.37
N GLU A 49 10.22 -2.08 8.30
CA GLU A 49 10.54 -0.96 7.40
C GLU A 49 9.31 -0.50 6.63
N TRP A 50 8.45 -1.44 6.23
CA TRP A 50 7.17 -1.15 5.59
C TRP A 50 6.04 -1.58 6.49
N LEU A 51 4.93 -0.84 6.43
CA LEU A 51 3.68 -1.23 7.08
C LEU A 51 2.95 -2.24 6.21
N LEU A 52 2.30 -3.20 6.85
CA LEU A 52 1.34 -4.09 6.20
C LEU A 52 -0.06 -3.74 6.71
N LEU A 53 -0.97 -3.48 5.78
CA LEU A 53 -2.38 -3.18 6.06
C LEU A 53 -3.25 -4.19 5.34
N VAL A 54 -4.36 -4.56 5.95
CA VAL A 54 -5.32 -5.50 5.37
C VAL A 54 -6.71 -4.89 5.34
N ALA A 55 -7.50 -5.32 4.37
CA ALA A 55 -8.94 -5.03 4.32
C ALA A 55 -9.68 -6.30 4.74
N VAL A 56 -10.44 -6.19 5.81
CA VAL A 56 -11.14 -7.34 6.40
C VAL A 56 -12.65 -7.08 6.47
N ASP A 57 -13.43 -8.15 6.38
CA ASP A 57 -14.88 -8.10 6.56
C ASP A 57 -15.29 -8.39 8.01
N GLU A 58 -16.60 -8.47 8.25
CA GLU A 58 -17.17 -8.72 9.57
C GLU A 58 -16.79 -10.09 10.15
N GLN A 59 -16.49 -11.06 9.28
CA GLN A 59 -16.05 -12.39 9.68
C GLN A 59 -14.53 -12.49 9.82
N ASN A 60 -13.85 -11.34 9.79
CA ASN A 60 -12.39 -11.25 9.87
C ASN A 60 -11.65 -11.94 8.71
N GLU A 61 -12.33 -12.09 7.57
CA GLU A 61 -11.72 -12.59 6.35
C GLU A 61 -10.98 -11.46 5.64
N ILE A 62 -9.77 -11.75 5.15
CA ILE A 62 -8.94 -10.80 4.43
C ILE A 62 -9.32 -10.81 2.95
N HIS A 63 -9.66 -9.63 2.43
CA HIS A 63 -10.04 -9.43 1.03
C HIS A 63 -9.00 -8.70 0.21
N GLY A 64 -8.03 -8.08 0.84
CA GLY A 64 -6.96 -7.36 0.16
C GLY A 64 -5.87 -6.95 1.12
N ALA A 65 -4.74 -6.55 0.56
CA ALA A 65 -3.57 -6.14 1.32
C ALA A 65 -2.87 -4.96 0.66
N MET A 66 -2.23 -4.15 1.47
CA MET A 66 -1.48 -2.98 1.05
C MET A 66 -0.19 -2.92 1.85
N THR A 67 0.90 -2.56 1.19
CA THR A 67 2.15 -2.24 1.87
C THR A 67 2.49 -0.77 1.67
N VAL A 68 3.07 -0.16 2.70
CA VAL A 68 3.35 1.28 2.72
C VAL A 68 4.74 1.51 3.28
N SER A 69 5.55 2.30 2.59
CA SER A 69 6.80 2.80 3.13
C SER A 69 6.63 4.22 3.66
N LEU A 70 7.25 4.53 4.79
CA LEU A 70 7.25 5.87 5.37
C LEU A 70 8.58 6.54 5.06
N GLN A 71 8.54 7.62 4.30
CA GLN A 71 9.72 8.32 3.82
C GLN A 71 9.75 9.73 4.40
N ASN A 72 10.87 10.07 5.04
CA ASN A 72 11.04 11.39 5.68
C ASN A 72 11.72 12.35 4.73
N TYR A 73 11.00 13.40 4.39
CA TYR A 73 11.52 14.55 3.65
C TYR A 73 11.52 15.78 4.58
N PRO A 74 12.26 16.84 4.26
CA PRO A 74 12.30 18.05 5.12
C PRO A 74 10.94 18.66 5.40
N LEU A 75 10.02 18.67 4.43
CA LEU A 75 8.72 19.30 4.57
C LEU A 75 7.57 18.33 4.82
N HIS A 76 7.75 17.04 4.55
CA HIS A 76 6.71 16.03 4.68
C HIS A 76 7.28 14.68 5.09
N ARG A 77 6.49 13.96 5.87
CA ARG A 77 6.65 12.51 6.06
C ARG A 77 5.64 11.85 5.12
N VAL A 78 6.16 11.19 4.09
CA VAL A 78 5.34 10.61 3.03
C VAL A 78 5.04 9.15 3.31
N ALA A 79 3.76 8.80 3.33
CA ALA A 79 3.32 7.42 3.26
C ALA A 79 3.21 7.04 1.77
N PHE A 80 4.18 6.28 1.28
CA PHE A 80 4.19 5.84 -0.10
C PHE A 80 3.61 4.43 -0.20
N ILE A 81 2.51 4.27 -0.93
CA ILE A 81 1.88 2.97 -1.16
C ILE A 81 2.75 2.20 -2.14
N THR A 82 3.39 1.14 -1.65
CA THR A 82 4.33 0.35 -2.44
C THR A 82 3.65 -0.80 -3.19
N THR A 83 2.67 -1.44 -2.57
CA THR A 83 1.80 -2.43 -3.24
C THR A 83 0.38 -2.31 -2.73
N VAL A 84 -0.58 -2.62 -3.58
CA VAL A 84 -1.98 -2.79 -3.19
C VAL A 84 -2.60 -3.86 -4.09
N GLY A 85 -3.21 -4.87 -3.49
CA GLY A 85 -3.77 -6.01 -4.23
C GLY A 85 -5.05 -6.53 -3.61
N GLY A 86 -5.75 -7.38 -4.36
CA GLY A 86 -7.04 -7.92 -3.95
C GLY A 86 -8.14 -6.86 -4.01
N LYS A 87 -9.17 -7.07 -3.20
CA LYS A 87 -10.31 -6.15 -3.10
C LYS A 87 -10.05 -5.07 -2.05
N PHE A 88 -9.00 -4.32 -2.23
CA PHE A 88 -8.73 -3.14 -1.42
C PHE A 88 -9.33 -1.92 -2.12
N ILE A 89 -10.67 -1.90 -2.17
CA ILE A 89 -11.41 -0.83 -2.83
C ILE A 89 -11.50 0.35 -1.86
N LEU A 90 -11.01 1.50 -2.28
CA LEU A 90 -11.04 2.71 -1.48
C LEU A 90 -12.40 3.41 -1.61
N THR A 91 -13.37 2.97 -0.82
CA THR A 91 -14.55 3.77 -0.54
C THR A 91 -14.13 4.99 0.29
N GLN A 92 -14.99 5.99 0.41
CA GLN A 92 -14.69 7.15 1.24
C GLN A 92 -14.37 6.73 2.69
N ASP A 93 -15.15 5.80 3.23
CA ASP A 93 -14.94 5.31 4.59
C ASP A 93 -13.61 4.57 4.73
N MET A 94 -13.27 3.69 3.80
CA MET A 94 -11.98 2.99 3.82
C MET A 94 -10.81 3.96 3.67
N TYR A 95 -10.94 4.96 2.81
CA TYR A 95 -9.91 5.98 2.65
C TYR A 95 -9.71 6.77 3.95
N GLU A 96 -10.78 7.13 4.64
CA GLU A 96 -10.68 7.84 5.93
C GLU A 96 -10.01 7.00 7.00
N GLN A 97 -10.32 5.69 7.04
CA GLN A 97 -9.65 4.76 7.94
C GLN A 97 -8.15 4.67 7.63
N LEU A 98 -7.81 4.52 6.36
CA LEU A 98 -6.41 4.50 5.91
C LEU A 98 -5.68 5.78 6.31
N ALA A 99 -6.27 6.93 6.03
CA ALA A 99 -5.67 8.22 6.34
C ALA A 99 -5.46 8.39 7.85
N ALA A 100 -6.40 7.94 8.67
CA ALA A 100 -6.27 7.99 10.13
C ALA A 100 -5.11 7.12 10.63
N ILE A 101 -4.96 5.92 10.10
CA ILE A 101 -3.84 5.02 10.43
C ILE A 101 -2.51 5.68 10.07
N LEU A 102 -2.41 6.23 8.87
CA LEU A 102 -1.17 6.84 8.38
C LEU A 102 -0.82 8.12 9.16
N ARG A 103 -1.82 8.93 9.51
CA ARG A 103 -1.61 10.12 10.39
C ARG A 103 -1.12 9.70 11.76
N PHE A 104 -1.65 8.62 12.30
CA PHE A 104 -1.19 8.09 13.59
C PHE A 104 0.29 7.68 13.53
N LYS A 105 0.77 7.21 12.37
CA LYS A 105 2.17 6.90 12.13
C LYS A 105 3.02 8.15 11.80
N GLY A 106 2.43 9.33 11.84
CA GLY A 106 3.12 10.59 11.61
C GLY A 106 3.15 11.06 10.16
N ALA A 107 2.48 10.37 9.25
CA ALA A 107 2.45 10.78 7.85
C ALA A 107 1.69 12.09 7.66
N THR A 108 2.20 12.94 6.79
CA THR A 108 1.58 14.21 6.40
C THR A 108 1.18 14.24 4.92
N MET A 109 1.53 13.21 4.16
CA MET A 109 1.24 13.11 2.74
C MET A 109 1.13 11.64 2.35
N ILE A 110 0.25 11.34 1.39
CA ILE A 110 0.13 10.02 0.77
C ILE A 110 0.56 10.16 -0.69
N GLN A 111 1.39 9.22 -1.15
CA GLN A 111 1.78 9.11 -2.56
C GLN A 111 1.69 7.67 -3.03
N ALA A 112 1.43 7.51 -4.33
CA ALA A 112 1.45 6.21 -4.99
C ALA A 112 1.71 6.42 -6.49
N TYR A 113 2.27 5.41 -7.15
CA TYR A 113 2.21 5.35 -8.60
C TYR A 113 0.83 4.79 -9.00
N GLY A 114 0.16 5.45 -9.93
CA GLY A 114 -1.16 5.04 -10.36
C GLY A 114 -1.24 4.91 -11.88
N ARG A 115 -1.96 3.88 -12.34
CA ARG A 115 -2.38 3.81 -13.73
C ARG A 115 -3.48 4.85 -13.99
N PRO A 116 -3.72 5.23 -15.27
CA PRO A 116 -4.75 6.23 -15.58
C PRO A 116 -6.13 5.93 -14.98
N SER A 117 -6.54 4.66 -14.93
CA SER A 117 -7.81 4.26 -14.32
C SER A 117 -7.83 4.50 -12.81
N MET A 118 -6.73 4.23 -12.14
CA MET A 118 -6.58 4.49 -10.70
C MET A 118 -6.50 5.97 -10.40
N VAL A 119 -5.84 6.75 -11.24
CA VAL A 119 -5.75 8.21 -11.09
C VAL A 119 -7.14 8.84 -11.10
N ARG A 120 -8.01 8.38 -12.00
CA ARG A 120 -9.40 8.88 -12.06
C ARG A 120 -10.19 8.55 -10.79
N LEU A 121 -10.00 7.34 -10.24
CA LEU A 121 -10.64 6.93 -8.99
C LEU A 121 -10.12 7.75 -7.81
N LEU A 122 -8.82 7.95 -7.74
CA LEU A 122 -8.17 8.65 -6.64
C LEU A 122 -8.45 10.16 -6.62
N LYS A 123 -8.76 10.76 -7.77
CA LYS A 123 -9.21 12.16 -7.82
C LYS A 123 -10.43 12.42 -6.96
N ARG A 124 -11.33 11.45 -6.84
CA ARG A 124 -12.51 11.54 -5.97
C ARG A 124 -12.14 11.61 -4.49
N ARG A 125 -10.91 11.28 -4.14
CA ARG A 125 -10.36 11.28 -2.77
C ARG A 125 -9.37 12.44 -2.57
N ASN A 126 -9.39 13.43 -3.45
CA ASN A 126 -8.48 14.59 -3.42
C ASN A 126 -7.00 14.23 -3.64
N LEU A 127 -6.73 13.09 -4.26
CA LEU A 127 -5.38 12.81 -4.73
C LEU A 127 -5.21 13.40 -6.14
N THR A 128 -4.11 14.11 -6.33
CA THR A 128 -3.80 14.81 -7.57
C THR A 128 -2.63 14.13 -8.27
N ALA A 129 -2.78 13.86 -9.57
CA ALA A 129 -1.67 13.39 -10.38
C ALA A 129 -0.62 14.49 -10.50
N ARG A 130 0.65 14.15 -10.30
CA ARG A 130 1.71 15.12 -10.21
C ARG A 130 2.68 15.05 -11.37
N ASN A 131 3.71 14.25 -11.26
CA ASN A 131 4.77 14.16 -12.25
C ASN A 131 4.78 12.78 -12.91
N THR A 132 5.41 12.68 -14.06
CA THR A 132 5.64 11.39 -14.72
C THR A 132 7.03 10.89 -14.36
N LEU A 133 7.09 9.63 -13.90
CA LEU A 133 8.35 8.94 -13.67
C LEU A 133 8.94 8.51 -15.02
N VAL A 134 10.22 8.77 -15.21
CA VAL A 134 10.98 8.25 -16.36
C VAL A 134 12.15 7.42 -15.84
N GLU A 135 12.46 6.32 -16.51
CA GLU A 135 13.52 5.41 -16.07
C GLU A 135 14.31 4.84 -17.24
N ALA A 136 15.53 4.41 -16.95
CA ALA A 136 16.38 3.67 -17.87
C ALA A 136 17.22 2.69 -17.08
N ILE A 137 17.47 1.51 -17.66
CA ILE A 137 18.43 0.56 -17.11
C ILE A 137 19.83 1.02 -17.50
N LEU A 138 20.73 1.07 -16.53
CA LEU A 138 22.13 1.44 -16.75
C LEU A 138 23.03 0.23 -16.96
#